data_e868bbe4ba7a8b566a63f26f63806aee
#
_entry.id   e868bbe4ba7a8b566a63f26f63806aee
#
_cell.length_a   1.000
_cell.length_b   1.000
_cell.length_c   1.000
_cell.angle_alpha   90.00
_cell.angle_beta   90.00
_cell.angle_gamma   90.00
#
_symmetry.space_group_name_H-M   'P 1'
#
loop_
_entity.id
_entity.type
_entity.pdbx_description
1 polymer ?
#
loop_
_entity_poly.entity_id
_entity_poly.type
_entity_poly.pdbx_seq_one_letter_code
_entity_poly.pdbx_strand_id
1 'polypeptide(L)'
;MAEYLVNPEEVFDMYSEALRILDENTVKYMVDELKDENKELRGENTELKGKNTQLEGENTELKGKNVELNDKIIDFQKKQLQQDKKEKEVIKNMYKANLTIEQIAEITGNDIGVIKNIIK
;
A
#
# COMPACT_ATOMS: atom_id res chain seq x y z
N MET A 1 22.00 81.63 9.57
CA MET A 1 21.16 80.42 9.26
C MET A 1 21.96 79.29 8.69
N ALA A 2 23.24 79.43 8.59
CA ALA A 2 24.09 78.34 8.12
C ALA A 2 24.15 77.14 9.05
N GLU A 3 23.88 77.38 10.28
CA GLU A 3 23.91 76.38 11.37
C GLU A 3 22.85 75.24 11.21
N TYR A 4 21.87 75.44 10.34
CA TYR A 4 20.84 74.44 10.06
C TYR A 4 21.09 73.64 8.78
N LEU A 5 22.18 73.97 8.09
CA LEU A 5 22.55 73.26 6.87
C LEU A 5 23.40 72.05 7.26
N VAL A 6 22.80 70.90 7.14
CA VAL A 6 23.49 69.63 7.32
C VAL A 6 24.36 69.36 6.09
N ASN A 7 25.57 68.92 6.29
CA ASN A 7 26.47 68.56 5.21
C ASN A 7 25.85 67.40 4.40
N PRO A 8 25.68 67.54 3.07
CA PRO A 8 25.08 66.49 2.24
C PRO A 8 25.81 65.15 2.36
N GLU A 9 27.12 65.18 2.52
CA GLU A 9 27.90 63.95 2.70
C GLU A 9 27.55 63.23 4.00
N GLU A 10 27.37 63.98 5.10
CA GLU A 10 26.97 63.43 6.38
C GLU A 10 25.58 62.81 6.32
N VAL A 11 24.66 63.48 5.63
CA VAL A 11 23.29 62.96 5.45
C VAL A 11 23.33 61.68 4.62
N PHE A 12 24.10 61.65 3.55
CA PHE A 12 24.29 60.50 2.68
C PHE A 12 24.87 59.32 3.47
N ASP A 13 25.90 59.57 4.27
CA ASP A 13 26.54 58.54 5.10
C ASP A 13 25.55 57.96 6.11
N MET A 14 24.73 58.80 6.73
CA MET A 14 23.69 58.35 7.67
C MET A 14 22.66 57.46 6.99
N TYR A 15 22.21 57.85 5.78
CA TYR A 15 21.27 57.04 5.00
C TYR A 15 21.88 55.71 4.57
N SER A 16 23.11 55.74 4.12
CA SER A 16 23.82 54.53 3.68
C SER A 16 23.99 53.55 4.82
N GLU A 17 24.33 54.04 6.02
CA GLU A 17 24.46 53.20 7.20
C GLU A 17 23.14 52.66 7.67
N ALA A 18 22.07 53.47 7.66
CA ALA A 18 20.71 53.03 8.00
C ALA A 18 20.24 51.96 7.06
N LEU A 19 20.46 52.12 5.76
CA LEU A 19 20.10 51.10 4.75
C LEU A 19 20.88 49.81 4.96
N ARG A 20 22.17 49.91 5.27
CA ARG A 20 23.02 48.77 5.53
C ARG A 20 22.47 47.95 6.71
N ILE A 21 22.11 48.62 7.81
CA ILE A 21 21.58 48.00 9.01
C ILE A 21 20.23 47.34 8.69
N LEU A 22 19.38 47.99 7.92
CA LEU A 22 18.09 47.43 7.48
C LEU A 22 18.28 46.18 6.66
N ASP A 23 19.21 46.22 5.70
CA ASP A 23 19.55 45.08 4.84
C ASP A 23 20.10 43.91 5.66
N GLU A 24 21.00 44.17 6.60
CA GLU A 24 21.56 43.14 7.48
C GLU A 24 20.46 42.51 8.34
N ASN A 25 19.56 43.32 8.89
CA ASN A 25 18.45 42.83 9.69
C ASN A 25 17.46 42.02 8.86
N THR A 26 17.18 42.43 7.63
CA THR A 26 16.30 41.71 6.71
C THR A 26 16.91 40.37 6.33
N VAL A 27 18.21 40.34 6.01
CA VAL A 27 18.91 39.11 5.69
C VAL A 27 18.91 38.16 6.89
N LYS A 28 19.18 38.67 8.08
CA LYS A 28 19.14 37.88 9.30
C LYS A 28 17.78 37.27 9.55
N TYR A 29 16.72 38.05 9.38
CA TYR A 29 15.35 37.59 9.51
C TYR A 29 15.05 36.45 8.52
N MET A 30 15.41 36.65 7.25
CA MET A 30 15.22 35.64 6.19
C MET A 30 16.00 34.36 6.47
N VAL A 31 17.24 34.48 6.95
CA VAL A 31 18.07 33.32 7.32
C VAL A 31 17.45 32.56 8.48
N ASP A 32 16.97 33.27 9.49
CA ASP A 32 16.32 32.64 10.65
C ASP A 32 15.04 31.92 10.24
N GLU A 33 14.23 32.53 9.35
CA GLU A 33 13.04 31.90 8.79
C GLU A 33 13.39 30.60 8.03
N LEU A 34 14.41 30.66 7.18
CA LEU A 34 14.88 29.50 6.43
C LEU A 34 15.41 28.40 7.33
N LYS A 35 16.08 28.74 8.39
CA LYS A 35 16.56 27.77 9.39
C LYS A 35 15.39 27.06 10.08
N ASP A 36 14.35 27.81 10.44
CA ASP A 36 13.15 27.26 11.05
C ASP A 36 12.42 26.33 10.09
N GLU A 37 12.24 26.75 8.83
CA GLU A 37 11.65 25.93 7.79
C GLU A 37 12.45 24.65 7.56
N ASN A 38 13.77 24.75 7.48
CA ASN A 38 14.65 23.58 7.32
C ASN A 38 14.52 22.59 8.46
N LYS A 39 14.44 23.09 9.68
CA LYS A 39 14.25 22.26 10.87
C LYS A 39 12.93 21.52 10.82
N GLU A 40 11.85 22.23 10.43
CA GLU A 40 10.53 21.66 10.28
C GLU A 40 10.52 20.58 9.18
N LEU A 41 11.10 20.88 8.01
CA LEU A 41 11.20 19.93 6.90
C LEU A 41 12.01 18.69 7.23
N ARG A 42 13.10 18.85 7.98
CA ARG A 42 13.89 17.71 8.46
C ARG A 42 13.07 16.82 9.39
N GLY A 43 12.28 17.43 10.26
CA GLY A 43 11.37 16.71 11.16
C GLY A 43 10.32 15.92 10.37
N GLU A 44 9.68 16.56 9.40
CA GLU A 44 8.72 15.91 8.52
C GLU A 44 9.35 14.77 7.72
N ASN A 45 10.55 14.98 7.18
CA ASN A 45 11.26 13.96 6.42
C ASN A 45 11.59 12.74 7.29
N THR A 46 12.02 12.97 8.52
CA THR A 46 12.29 11.88 9.46
C THR A 46 11.03 11.09 9.77
N GLU A 47 9.92 11.77 9.99
CA GLU A 47 8.63 11.14 10.22
C GLU A 47 8.18 10.32 9.01
N LEU A 48 8.29 10.88 7.80
CA LEU A 48 7.93 10.19 6.56
C LEU A 48 8.79 8.95 6.32
N LYS A 49 10.08 9.04 6.59
CA LYS A 49 10.99 7.88 6.48
C LYS A 49 10.56 6.77 7.44
N GLY A 50 10.18 7.12 8.67
CA GLY A 50 9.67 6.17 9.64
C GLY A 50 8.40 5.49 9.16
N LYS A 51 7.46 6.26 8.63
CA LYS A 51 6.20 5.73 8.06
C LYS A 51 6.46 4.83 6.85
N ASN A 52 7.38 5.22 5.97
CA ASN A 52 7.74 4.42 4.81
C ASN A 52 8.35 3.07 5.21
N THR A 53 9.22 3.05 6.19
CA THR A 53 9.81 1.81 6.72
C THR A 53 8.73 0.90 7.29
N GLN A 54 7.80 1.46 8.05
CA GLN A 54 6.67 0.71 8.60
C GLN A 54 5.80 0.12 7.48
N LEU A 55 5.46 0.92 6.47
CA LEU A 55 4.64 0.48 5.34
C LEU A 55 5.35 -0.62 4.52
N GLU A 56 6.64 -0.52 4.32
CA GLU A 56 7.42 -1.56 3.65
C GLU A 56 7.37 -2.88 4.42
N GLY A 57 7.48 -2.82 5.75
CA GLY A 57 7.34 -3.98 6.61
C GLY A 57 5.97 -4.61 6.51
N GLU A 58 4.92 -3.81 6.59
CA GLU A 58 3.53 -4.26 6.45
C GLU A 58 3.28 -4.88 5.07
N ASN A 59 3.79 -4.27 4.00
CA ASN A 59 3.66 -4.79 2.64
C ASN A 59 4.35 -6.13 2.47
N THR A 60 5.54 -6.29 3.05
CA THR A 60 6.26 -7.56 3.02
C THR A 60 5.47 -8.66 3.73
N GLU A 61 4.92 -8.35 4.89
CA GLU A 61 4.07 -9.27 5.65
C GLU A 61 2.82 -9.67 4.86
N LEU A 62 2.14 -8.69 4.25
CA LEU A 62 0.95 -8.94 3.43
C LEU A 62 1.26 -9.79 2.21
N LYS A 63 2.38 -9.57 1.54
CA LYS A 63 2.82 -10.40 0.42
C LYS A 63 3.04 -11.85 0.86
N GLY A 64 3.66 -12.05 2.02
CA GLY A 64 3.85 -13.37 2.59
C GLY A 64 2.52 -14.07 2.87
N LYS A 65 1.58 -13.37 3.47
CA LYS A 65 0.22 -13.91 3.72
C LYS A 65 -0.51 -14.24 2.43
N ASN A 66 -0.37 -13.42 1.40
CA ASN A 66 -1.00 -13.66 0.09
C ASN A 66 -0.46 -14.92 -0.56
N VAL A 67 0.85 -15.15 -0.51
CA VAL A 67 1.47 -16.38 -1.03
C VAL A 67 0.94 -17.59 -0.27
N GLU A 68 0.88 -17.52 1.05
CA GLU A 68 0.36 -18.60 1.89
C GLU A 68 -1.09 -18.92 1.56
N LEU A 69 -1.94 -17.89 1.41
CA LEU A 69 -3.35 -18.05 1.03
C LEU A 69 -3.50 -18.67 -0.35
N ASN A 70 -2.70 -18.25 -1.32
CA ASN A 70 -2.72 -18.83 -2.66
C ASN A 70 -2.34 -20.30 -2.64
N ASP A 71 -1.35 -20.69 -1.85
CA ASP A 71 -0.96 -22.09 -1.69
C ASP A 71 -2.08 -22.92 -1.10
N LYS A 72 -2.79 -22.39 -0.09
CA LYS A 72 -3.96 -23.05 0.50
C LYS A 72 -5.08 -23.21 -0.52
N ILE A 73 -5.33 -22.21 -1.35
CA ILE A 73 -6.35 -22.28 -2.41
C ILE A 73 -5.99 -23.37 -3.40
N ILE A 74 -4.75 -23.45 -3.84
CA ILE A 74 -4.29 -24.47 -4.76
C ILE A 74 -4.45 -25.86 -4.18
N ASP A 75 -4.08 -26.07 -2.93
CA ASP A 75 -4.24 -27.33 -2.22
C ASP A 75 -5.71 -27.73 -2.11
N PHE A 76 -6.56 -26.77 -1.76
CA PHE A 76 -8.00 -27.00 -1.69
C PHE A 76 -8.58 -27.42 -3.04
N GLN A 77 -8.19 -26.73 -4.11
CA GLN A 77 -8.64 -27.06 -5.48
C GLN A 77 -8.19 -28.46 -5.91
N LYS A 78 -6.96 -28.86 -5.57
CA LYS A 78 -6.45 -30.21 -5.84
C LYS A 78 -7.26 -31.28 -5.10
N LYS A 79 -7.56 -31.03 -3.84
CA LYS A 79 -8.38 -31.96 -3.04
C LYS A 79 -9.77 -32.08 -3.60
N GLN A 80 -10.39 -30.98 -4.00
CA GLN A 80 -11.72 -30.99 -4.64
C GLN A 80 -11.71 -31.80 -5.94
N LEU A 81 -10.70 -31.59 -6.76
CA LEU A 81 -10.56 -32.31 -8.02
C LEU A 81 -10.41 -33.82 -7.81
N GLN A 82 -9.60 -34.23 -6.82
CA GLN A 82 -9.43 -35.63 -6.47
C GLN A 82 -10.73 -36.24 -5.95
N GLN A 83 -11.45 -35.51 -5.11
CA GLN A 83 -12.74 -35.95 -4.58
C GLN A 83 -13.77 -36.13 -5.70
N ASP A 84 -13.85 -35.19 -6.63
CA ASP A 84 -14.74 -35.27 -7.79
C ASP A 84 -14.42 -36.50 -8.63
N LYS A 85 -13.14 -36.78 -8.87
CA LYS A 85 -12.72 -37.98 -9.60
C LYS A 85 -13.13 -39.27 -8.89
N LYS A 86 -12.98 -39.33 -7.57
CA LYS A 86 -13.38 -40.47 -6.76
C LYS A 86 -14.89 -40.70 -6.83
N GLU A 87 -15.67 -39.61 -6.71
CA GLU A 87 -17.12 -39.69 -6.79
C GLU A 87 -17.57 -40.22 -8.14
N LYS A 88 -16.99 -39.70 -9.22
CA LYS A 88 -17.27 -40.17 -10.59
C LYS A 88 -16.93 -41.63 -10.77
N GLU A 89 -15.81 -42.07 -10.22
CA GLU A 89 -15.39 -43.46 -10.29
C GLU A 89 -16.32 -44.38 -9.54
N VAL A 90 -16.75 -43.97 -8.32
CA VAL A 90 -17.73 -44.70 -7.52
C VAL A 90 -19.05 -44.85 -8.30
N ILE A 91 -19.54 -43.78 -8.92
CA ILE A 91 -20.78 -43.80 -9.71
C ILE A 91 -20.64 -44.75 -10.92
N LYS A 92 -19.51 -44.70 -11.61
CA LYS A 92 -19.25 -45.63 -12.73
C LYS A 92 -19.22 -47.09 -12.25
N ASN A 93 -18.62 -47.33 -11.11
CA ASN A 93 -18.54 -48.66 -10.52
C ASN A 93 -19.93 -49.19 -10.11
N MET A 94 -20.77 -48.34 -9.54
CA MET A 94 -22.15 -48.66 -9.20
C MET A 94 -22.94 -49.06 -10.49
N TYR A 95 -22.77 -48.31 -11.55
CA TYR A 95 -23.41 -48.63 -12.82
C TYR A 95 -22.92 -49.96 -13.42
N LYS A 96 -21.63 -50.23 -13.33
CA LYS A 96 -21.04 -51.52 -13.72
C LYS A 96 -21.56 -52.69 -12.88
N ALA A 97 -21.92 -52.42 -11.65
CA ALA A 97 -22.51 -53.42 -10.74
C ALA A 97 -24.03 -53.62 -10.99
N ASN A 98 -24.55 -53.08 -12.08
CA ASN A 98 -25.96 -53.23 -12.51
C ASN A 98 -26.98 -52.42 -11.68
N LEU A 99 -26.53 -51.38 -10.96
CA LEU A 99 -27.43 -50.43 -10.32
C LEU A 99 -28.08 -49.54 -11.40
N THR A 100 -29.35 -49.23 -11.25
CA THR A 100 -30.04 -48.31 -12.13
C THR A 100 -29.61 -46.87 -11.87
N ILE A 101 -29.78 -46.00 -12.83
CA ILE A 101 -29.47 -44.56 -12.69
C ILE A 101 -30.26 -43.96 -11.53
N GLU A 102 -31.52 -44.33 -11.36
CA GLU A 102 -32.40 -43.89 -10.29
C GLU A 102 -31.88 -44.35 -8.93
N GLN A 103 -31.40 -45.59 -8.82
CA GLN A 103 -30.82 -46.14 -7.57
C GLN A 103 -29.53 -45.40 -7.23
N ILE A 104 -28.66 -45.14 -8.18
CA ILE A 104 -27.43 -44.39 -8.01
C ILE A 104 -27.73 -42.96 -7.55
N ALA A 105 -28.73 -42.32 -8.17
CA ALA A 105 -29.16 -40.98 -7.78
C ALA A 105 -29.63 -40.92 -6.30
N GLU A 106 -30.40 -41.92 -5.90
CA GLU A 106 -30.90 -42.01 -4.52
C GLU A 106 -29.77 -42.22 -3.53
N ILE A 107 -28.83 -43.13 -3.81
CA ILE A 107 -27.72 -43.47 -2.94
C ILE A 107 -26.74 -42.28 -2.80
N THR A 108 -26.41 -41.62 -3.89
CA THR A 108 -25.41 -40.53 -3.92
C THR A 108 -26.00 -39.16 -3.64
N GLY A 109 -27.31 -39.00 -3.71
CA GLY A 109 -27.97 -37.69 -3.60
C GLY A 109 -27.79 -36.78 -4.77
N ASN A 110 -27.25 -37.27 -5.88
CA ASN A 110 -27.05 -36.49 -7.11
C ASN A 110 -28.27 -36.55 -8.01
N ASP A 111 -28.44 -35.52 -8.86
CA ASP A 111 -29.48 -35.49 -9.88
C ASP A 111 -29.25 -36.57 -10.95
N ILE A 112 -30.33 -37.09 -11.49
CA ILE A 112 -30.31 -38.09 -12.59
C ILE A 112 -29.52 -37.55 -13.78
N GLY A 113 -29.68 -36.27 -14.11
CA GLY A 113 -28.94 -35.63 -15.20
C GLY A 113 -27.44 -35.65 -15.02
N VAL A 114 -26.98 -35.41 -13.79
CA VAL A 114 -25.56 -35.45 -13.42
C VAL A 114 -25.00 -36.87 -13.60
N ILE A 115 -25.73 -37.87 -13.14
CA ILE A 115 -25.32 -39.27 -13.23
C ILE A 115 -25.26 -39.71 -14.72
N LYS A 116 -26.23 -39.34 -15.54
CA LYS A 116 -26.20 -39.59 -16.97
C LYS A 116 -24.96 -39.04 -17.65
N ASN A 117 -24.56 -37.84 -17.27
CA ASN A 117 -23.34 -37.18 -17.81
C ASN A 117 -22.06 -37.93 -17.40
N ILE A 118 -22.00 -38.44 -16.20
CA ILE A 118 -20.83 -39.17 -15.68
C ILE A 118 -20.70 -40.53 -16.36
N ILE A 119 -21.81 -41.22 -16.62
CA ILE A 119 -21.84 -42.57 -17.20
C ILE A 119 -21.54 -42.53 -18.70
N LYS A 120 -21.83 -41.43 -19.37
CA LYS A 120 -21.46 -41.24 -20.75
C LYS A 120 -19.95 -41.33 -20.94
#